data_cbe2b4844eb21c39eb613ab6c4899166
#
_entry.id   cbe2b4844eb21c39eb613ab6c4899166
#
_cell.length_a   1.000
_cell.length_b   1.000
_cell.length_c   1.000
_cell.angle_alpha   90.00
_cell.angle_beta   90.00
_cell.angle_gamma   90.00
#
_symmetry.space_group_name_H-M   'P 1'
#
loop_
_entity.id
_entity.type
_entity.pdbx_description
1 polymer ?
#
loop_
_entity_poly.entity_id
_entity_poly.type
_entity_poly.pdbx_seq_one_letter_code
_entity_poly.pdbx_strand_id
1 'polypeptide(L)'
;MNPVYITSIGKFLPGSPIGNDEIEDYLGRVGGKGSKSKRRILEQNQIRYRHYAIDKEQKSLYTNAEMASLAIHDALERNAEALDDRIGFLAAATTQGDLLVPGFASMVHAETRLPVMEIATHHGVCASGMHALKNAYLHVQSGEHRNAVSCASEFPSRAFKHTRFEAQAAYVDSPVPFDTDFLRFMLSDGAGAAVLQHKPSTTGLSLRIEWIDNQSYANKYDVCMYAGLNKENDDLASWLDYQSIHEAADDGAVNLKQDIRLVNEMPKVGVNRFFELVEEGRINPAAIDWMVCHYSSHFFRDEIFRLLQLGGLTIPEEKWFTNLYTKGNTGAASIYIMLEELLNEGHLKPGEQVLCMVPESGRFQTSYMLLTVVGSTSSEEQGAVDIFKERQPEAPHLEYNPTDSVQEHLVRQLVQVWIDFEQKLAQVPIIHKLYRNKFTLDDYKALMENIRQQVIDGSQWIARAASYIAIEHIELRSAFIAHARDEHRDFQILERNYVAVGGDLATIQSGVKNIGSEALSAYLFQRASHDNPYDLIGAMWIIEGLGCRMARYWGEMIRDQLALSDDQVSFLMYHSDSDEKHFERLEMVVQHPMLTAEIAATIVKTAKTTARLYLLQLEELGNV
;
A
#
# COMPACT_ATOMS: atom_id res chain seq x y z
N MET A 1 -10.45 -29.67 9.70
CA MET A 1 -10.32 -28.42 10.47
C MET A 1 -11.73 -27.93 10.77
N ASN A 2 -11.96 -27.34 11.96
CA ASN A 2 -13.28 -26.83 12.31
C ASN A 2 -13.57 -25.53 11.52
N PRO A 3 -14.81 -25.29 11.10
CA PRO A 3 -15.21 -23.97 10.65
C PRO A 3 -15.11 -22.97 11.81
N VAL A 4 -14.84 -21.70 11.48
CA VAL A 4 -14.74 -20.63 12.48
C VAL A 4 -15.61 -19.46 12.06
N TYR A 5 -16.37 -18.94 13.00
CA TYR A 5 -17.31 -17.87 12.81
C TYR A 5 -17.00 -16.71 13.75
N ILE A 6 -17.03 -15.50 13.24
CA ILE A 6 -17.16 -14.30 14.06
C ILE A 6 -18.65 -14.18 14.38
N THR A 7 -19.01 -14.41 15.63
CA THR A 7 -20.41 -14.46 16.08
C THR A 7 -20.90 -13.13 16.64
N SER A 8 -19.98 -12.29 17.10
CA SER A 8 -20.26 -10.92 17.49
C SER A 8 -19.02 -10.05 17.39
N ILE A 9 -19.24 -8.75 17.20
CA ILE A 9 -18.19 -7.74 17.15
C ILE A 9 -18.65 -6.56 18.01
N GLY A 10 -17.73 -6.05 18.83
CA GLY A 10 -17.93 -4.86 19.65
C GLY A 10 -16.90 -3.78 19.34
N LYS A 11 -17.22 -2.55 19.68
CA LYS A 11 -16.34 -1.39 19.54
C LYS A 11 -16.41 -0.47 20.76
N PHE A 12 -15.34 0.28 20.94
CA PHE A 12 -15.31 1.40 21.88
C PHE A 12 -14.62 2.59 21.23
N LEU A 13 -15.34 3.71 21.15
CA LEU A 13 -14.83 4.99 20.68
C LEU A 13 -14.93 6.00 21.83
N PRO A 14 -13.79 6.55 22.32
CA PRO A 14 -13.81 7.40 23.51
C PRO A 14 -14.44 8.76 23.22
N GLY A 15 -15.29 9.21 24.11
CA GLY A 15 -15.92 10.54 24.07
C GLY A 15 -16.84 10.79 22.87
N SER A 16 -17.14 12.06 22.64
CA SER A 16 -17.88 12.50 21.45
C SER A 16 -16.95 12.68 20.26
N PRO A 17 -17.46 12.57 18.99
CA PRO A 17 -16.66 12.86 17.81
C PRO A 17 -16.10 14.28 17.84
N ILE A 18 -14.81 14.43 17.56
CA ILE A 18 -14.05 15.69 17.55
C ILE A 18 -13.87 16.16 16.12
N GLY A 19 -14.32 17.36 15.81
CA GLY A 19 -14.21 17.98 14.50
C GLY A 19 -12.79 18.51 14.20
N ASN A 20 -12.52 18.79 12.93
CA ASN A 20 -11.21 19.26 12.48
C ASN A 20 -10.75 20.56 13.14
N ASP A 21 -11.68 21.45 13.50
CA ASP A 21 -11.35 22.73 14.16
C ASP A 21 -10.90 22.54 15.61
N GLU A 22 -11.38 21.50 16.27
CA GLU A 22 -11.13 21.23 17.70
C GLU A 22 -9.86 20.40 17.97
N ILE A 23 -9.23 19.81 16.95
CA ILE A 23 -8.07 18.89 17.13
C ILE A 23 -7.00 19.50 18.04
N GLU A 24 -6.63 20.76 17.77
CA GLU A 24 -5.58 21.44 18.53
C GLU A 24 -6.02 21.95 19.91
N ASP A 25 -7.32 21.92 20.21
CA ASP A 25 -7.82 22.14 21.59
C ASP A 25 -7.51 20.93 22.49
N TYR A 26 -7.48 19.71 21.89
CA TYR A 26 -7.14 18.47 22.60
C TYR A 26 -5.64 18.19 22.57
N LEU A 27 -4.99 18.25 21.40
CA LEU A 27 -3.57 17.92 21.26
C LEU A 27 -2.64 19.06 21.68
N GLY A 28 -3.18 20.27 21.85
CA GLY A 28 -2.42 21.48 22.11
C GLY A 28 -1.72 22.03 20.87
N ARG A 29 -1.17 23.23 20.99
CA ARG A 29 -0.43 23.95 19.95
C ARG A 29 1.03 24.00 20.31
N VAL A 30 1.88 23.35 19.51
CA VAL A 30 3.33 23.33 19.75
C VAL A 30 3.91 24.73 19.60
N GLY A 31 4.70 25.18 20.60
CA GLY A 31 5.19 26.56 20.66
C GLY A 31 4.08 27.61 20.67
N GLY A 32 2.85 27.27 21.09
CA GLY A 32 1.69 28.14 21.12
C GLY A 32 1.12 28.52 19.75
N LYS A 33 1.59 27.93 18.65
CA LYS A 33 1.19 28.24 17.27
C LYS A 33 0.42 27.07 16.65
N GLY A 34 -0.61 27.38 15.86
CA GLY A 34 -1.30 26.38 15.04
C GLY A 34 -0.38 25.80 13.95
N SER A 35 -0.55 24.51 13.61
CA SER A 35 0.24 23.86 12.55
C SER A 35 -0.05 24.46 11.19
N LYS A 36 1.01 24.77 10.43
CA LYS A 36 0.93 25.24 9.03
C LYS A 36 0.50 24.11 8.09
N SER A 37 0.79 22.86 8.42
CA SER A 37 0.52 21.68 7.61
C SER A 37 -0.91 21.15 7.76
N LYS A 38 -1.60 21.52 8.85
CA LYS A 38 -2.94 21.01 9.23
C LYS A 38 -3.93 21.04 8.07
N ARG A 39 -4.11 22.20 7.43
CA ARG A 39 -5.09 22.35 6.35
C ARG A 39 -4.81 21.38 5.19
N ARG A 40 -3.58 21.33 4.71
CA ARG A 40 -3.17 20.45 3.61
C ARG A 40 -3.38 18.98 3.95
N ILE A 41 -3.02 18.55 5.15
CA ILE A 41 -3.17 17.17 5.60
C ILE A 41 -4.65 16.78 5.66
N LEU A 42 -5.50 17.65 6.24
CA LEU A 42 -6.93 17.39 6.36
C LEU A 42 -7.66 17.38 5.00
N GLU A 43 -7.25 18.23 4.06
CA GLU A 43 -7.75 18.23 2.68
C GLU A 43 -7.40 16.91 1.96
N GLN A 44 -6.21 16.36 2.18
CA GLN A 44 -5.76 15.11 1.57
C GLN A 44 -6.39 13.86 2.20
N ASN A 45 -6.55 13.82 3.52
CA ASN A 45 -7.08 12.63 4.19
C ASN A 45 -8.61 12.59 4.26
N GLN A 46 -9.29 13.74 4.08
CA GLN A 46 -10.74 13.95 4.11
C GLN A 46 -11.44 13.49 5.41
N ILE A 47 -10.69 13.22 6.48
CA ILE A 47 -11.24 12.85 7.77
C ILE A 47 -11.91 14.08 8.38
N ARG A 48 -13.19 13.97 8.73
CA ARG A 48 -13.99 15.04 9.31
C ARG A 48 -14.08 14.96 10.82
N TYR A 49 -14.17 13.74 11.34
CA TYR A 49 -14.31 13.46 12.77
C TYR A 49 -13.33 12.35 13.20
N ARG A 50 -12.94 12.43 14.47
CA ARG A 50 -12.10 11.43 15.13
C ARG A 50 -12.46 11.39 16.63
N HIS A 51 -11.86 10.44 17.36
CA HIS A 51 -12.07 10.30 18.79
C HIS A 51 -10.74 10.39 19.52
N TYR A 52 -10.73 11.01 20.72
CA TYR A 52 -9.56 11.06 21.58
C TYR A 52 -9.92 10.63 23.00
N ALA A 53 -9.08 9.77 23.59
CA ALA A 53 -9.16 9.33 24.98
C ALA A 53 -8.40 10.28 25.94
N ILE A 54 -8.20 11.51 25.52
CA ILE A 54 -7.69 12.61 26.33
C ILE A 54 -8.71 13.75 26.37
N ASP A 55 -8.70 14.52 27.45
CA ASP A 55 -9.46 15.79 27.56
C ASP A 55 -8.68 16.97 26.96
N LYS A 56 -9.28 18.18 27.03
CA LYS A 56 -8.65 19.42 26.53
C LYS A 56 -7.47 19.88 27.39
N GLU A 57 -7.35 19.39 28.61
CA GLU A 57 -6.20 19.54 29.51
C GLU A 57 -5.13 18.48 29.25
N GLN A 58 -5.31 17.62 28.22
CA GLN A 58 -4.42 16.54 27.80
C GLN A 58 -4.25 15.43 28.85
N LYS A 59 -5.19 15.29 29.75
CA LYS A 59 -5.25 14.18 30.70
C LYS A 59 -5.88 12.98 30.03
N SER A 60 -5.26 11.80 30.18
CA SER A 60 -5.84 10.54 29.70
C SER A 60 -7.08 10.18 30.52
N LEU A 61 -8.18 9.89 29.82
CA LEU A 61 -9.45 9.45 30.40
C LEU A 61 -9.53 7.94 30.58
N TYR A 62 -8.80 7.21 29.76
CA TYR A 62 -8.69 5.75 29.76
C TYR A 62 -7.24 5.34 29.57
N THR A 63 -6.91 4.11 29.93
CA THR A 63 -5.73 3.42 29.41
C THR A 63 -6.08 2.73 28.08
N ASN A 64 -5.09 2.34 27.30
CA ASN A 64 -5.33 1.59 26.06
C ASN A 64 -5.95 0.20 26.35
N ALA A 65 -5.54 -0.42 27.45
CA ALA A 65 -6.09 -1.70 27.91
C ALA A 65 -7.56 -1.59 28.37
N GLU A 66 -7.94 -0.49 29.05
CA GLU A 66 -9.35 -0.22 29.41
C GLU A 66 -10.23 -0.08 28.17
N MET A 67 -9.77 0.63 27.13
CA MET A 67 -10.53 0.76 25.87
C MET A 67 -10.71 -0.61 25.20
N ALA A 68 -9.66 -1.43 25.13
CA ALA A 68 -9.76 -2.78 24.62
C ALA A 68 -10.76 -3.64 25.41
N SER A 69 -10.73 -3.55 26.74
CA SER A 69 -11.66 -4.25 27.65
C SER A 69 -13.11 -3.84 27.39
N LEU A 70 -13.38 -2.54 27.21
CA LEU A 70 -14.72 -2.04 26.90
C LEU A 70 -15.24 -2.56 25.57
N ALA A 71 -14.39 -2.63 24.52
CA ALA A 71 -14.76 -3.23 23.25
C ALA A 71 -15.02 -4.73 23.33
N ILE A 72 -14.24 -5.45 24.18
CA ILE A 72 -14.47 -6.89 24.44
C ILE A 72 -15.80 -7.09 25.14
N HIS A 73 -16.11 -6.30 26.16
CA HIS A 73 -17.40 -6.41 26.86
C HIS A 73 -18.58 -6.09 25.93
N ASP A 74 -18.48 -5.06 25.09
CA ASP A 74 -19.51 -4.78 24.07
C ASP A 74 -19.71 -5.96 23.11
N ALA A 75 -18.64 -6.62 22.68
CA ALA A 75 -18.72 -7.81 21.84
C ALA A 75 -19.38 -9.00 22.57
N LEU A 76 -19.05 -9.22 23.85
CA LEU A 76 -19.63 -10.29 24.66
C LEU A 76 -21.11 -10.04 24.99
N GLU A 77 -21.51 -8.80 25.27
CA GLU A 77 -22.89 -8.41 25.51
C GLU A 77 -23.77 -8.58 24.25
N ARG A 78 -23.23 -8.30 23.07
CA ARG A 78 -23.91 -8.52 21.77
C ARG A 78 -23.98 -9.98 21.37
N ASN A 79 -23.18 -10.85 21.98
CA ASN A 79 -23.28 -12.30 21.77
C ASN A 79 -24.49 -12.81 22.55
N ALA A 80 -25.68 -12.76 21.90
CA ALA A 80 -26.99 -13.03 22.53
C ALA A 80 -27.13 -14.47 23.03
N GLU A 81 -26.20 -15.36 22.71
CA GLU A 81 -26.16 -16.73 23.17
C GLU A 81 -25.12 -16.89 24.28
N ALA A 82 -25.50 -17.62 25.32
CA ALA A 82 -24.51 -18.08 26.27
C ALA A 82 -23.45 -18.90 25.52
N LEU A 83 -22.19 -18.53 25.69
CA LEU A 83 -21.07 -19.30 25.16
C LEU A 83 -21.23 -20.75 25.65
N ASP A 84 -21.13 -21.72 24.76
CA ASP A 84 -21.21 -23.16 25.11
C ASP A 84 -20.01 -23.61 25.95
N ASP A 85 -18.97 -22.75 26.04
CA ASP A 85 -17.79 -22.92 26.92
C ASP A 85 -17.25 -21.51 27.23
N ARG A 86 -16.31 -21.43 28.16
CA ARG A 86 -15.60 -20.19 28.49
C ARG A 86 -14.76 -19.69 27.30
N ILE A 87 -14.39 -18.42 27.32
CA ILE A 87 -13.32 -17.89 26.46
C ILE A 87 -12.00 -18.56 26.90
N GLY A 88 -11.41 -19.32 26.01
CA GLY A 88 -10.16 -20.03 26.27
C GLY A 88 -8.91 -19.28 25.81
N PHE A 89 -9.06 -18.36 24.86
CA PHE A 89 -7.95 -17.63 24.26
C PHE A 89 -8.27 -16.16 24.00
N LEU A 90 -7.30 -15.28 24.29
CA LEU A 90 -7.34 -13.86 24.00
C LEU A 90 -6.12 -13.42 23.18
N ALA A 91 -6.32 -12.94 21.97
CA ALA A 91 -5.31 -12.24 21.17
C ALA A 91 -5.55 -10.73 21.20
N ALA A 92 -4.59 -9.95 21.67
CA ALA A 92 -4.70 -8.49 21.74
C ALA A 92 -3.59 -7.80 20.95
N ALA A 93 -3.96 -6.83 20.11
CA ALA A 93 -3.06 -6.08 19.24
C ALA A 93 -3.06 -4.58 19.55
N THR A 94 -1.90 -3.94 19.38
CA THR A 94 -1.74 -2.49 19.44
C THR A 94 -0.43 -2.06 18.80
N THR A 95 -0.39 -0.82 18.31
CA THR A 95 0.85 -0.16 17.88
C THR A 95 1.70 0.25 19.08
N GLN A 96 1.08 0.80 20.12
CA GLN A 96 1.75 1.22 21.35
C GLN A 96 0.93 0.82 22.57
N GLY A 97 1.42 -0.14 23.35
CA GLY A 97 0.83 -0.50 24.63
C GLY A 97 0.99 0.61 25.68
N ASP A 98 0.32 0.41 26.82
CA ASP A 98 0.45 1.33 27.98
C ASP A 98 1.82 1.23 28.63
N LEU A 99 2.44 0.04 28.56
CA LEU A 99 3.73 -0.28 29.15
C LEU A 99 4.64 -0.94 28.11
N LEU A 100 5.95 -0.81 28.29
CA LEU A 100 6.93 -1.57 27.52
C LEU A 100 6.89 -3.06 27.87
N VAL A 101 6.69 -3.37 29.13
CA VAL A 101 6.48 -4.71 29.69
C VAL A 101 5.54 -4.59 30.89
N PRO A 102 4.65 -5.57 31.15
CA PRO A 102 4.38 -6.78 30.36
C PRO A 102 3.68 -6.49 29.02
N GLY A 103 3.47 -7.55 28.21
CA GLY A 103 2.78 -7.42 26.91
C GLY A 103 1.33 -6.97 27.03
N PHE A 104 0.81 -6.35 25.97
CA PHE A 104 -0.50 -5.69 25.94
C PHE A 104 -1.65 -6.64 26.30
N ALA A 105 -1.64 -7.90 25.86
CA ALA A 105 -2.69 -8.87 26.19
C ALA A 105 -2.80 -9.15 27.70
N SER A 106 -1.68 -9.08 28.44
CA SER A 106 -1.71 -9.21 29.91
C SER A 106 -2.44 -8.04 30.56
N MET A 107 -2.24 -6.83 30.04
CA MET A 107 -2.92 -5.64 30.54
C MET A 107 -4.42 -5.70 30.23
N VAL A 108 -4.77 -6.08 28.98
CA VAL A 108 -6.18 -6.24 28.57
C VAL A 108 -6.88 -7.33 29.38
N HIS A 109 -6.25 -8.50 29.59
CA HIS A 109 -6.83 -9.57 30.40
C HIS A 109 -7.11 -9.12 31.82
N ALA A 110 -6.21 -8.35 32.43
CA ALA A 110 -6.43 -7.80 33.78
C ALA A 110 -7.65 -6.86 33.82
N GLU A 111 -7.82 -5.99 32.83
CA GLU A 111 -8.96 -5.05 32.76
C GLU A 111 -10.29 -5.76 32.46
N THR A 112 -10.29 -6.82 31.64
CA THR A 112 -11.52 -7.56 31.32
C THR A 112 -12.08 -8.33 32.51
N ARG A 113 -11.25 -8.71 33.48
CA ARG A 113 -11.61 -9.59 34.62
C ARG A 113 -12.23 -10.93 34.19
N LEU A 114 -11.97 -11.36 32.96
CA LEU A 114 -12.39 -12.67 32.49
C LEU A 114 -11.62 -13.79 33.22
N PRO A 115 -12.15 -15.04 33.27
CA PRO A 115 -11.46 -16.17 33.87
C PRO A 115 -10.07 -16.41 33.26
N VAL A 116 -9.25 -17.18 33.96
CA VAL A 116 -7.92 -17.63 33.50
C VAL A 116 -8.03 -18.23 32.09
N MET A 117 -7.19 -17.73 31.16
CA MET A 117 -7.17 -18.14 29.76
C MET A 117 -5.74 -18.03 29.19
N GLU A 118 -5.54 -18.59 28.03
CA GLU A 118 -4.33 -18.38 27.24
C GLU A 118 -4.38 -17.01 26.58
N ILE A 119 -3.24 -16.32 26.48
CA ILE A 119 -3.17 -14.97 25.92
C ILE A 119 -2.00 -14.81 24.94
N ALA A 120 -2.17 -13.98 23.90
CA ALA A 120 -1.12 -13.59 22.97
C ALA A 120 -1.14 -12.08 22.70
N THR A 121 0.04 -11.47 22.77
CA THR A 121 0.23 -10.07 22.39
C THR A 121 0.73 -9.97 20.97
N HIS A 122 0.09 -9.13 20.15
CA HIS A 122 0.51 -8.75 18.82
C HIS A 122 0.91 -7.29 18.81
N HIS A 123 2.14 -7.00 18.39
CA HIS A 123 2.69 -5.65 18.30
C HIS A 123 3.01 -5.33 16.85
N GLY A 124 2.57 -4.19 16.38
CA GLY A 124 2.74 -3.72 15.01
C GLY A 124 1.74 -2.62 14.70
N VAL A 125 1.72 -2.14 13.46
CA VAL A 125 0.81 -1.08 13.04
C VAL A 125 -0.54 -1.70 12.59
N CYS A 126 -1.17 -1.22 11.53
CA CYS A 126 -2.55 -1.56 11.16
C CYS A 126 -2.80 -3.07 10.98
N ALA A 127 -1.85 -3.83 10.40
CA ALA A 127 -2.00 -5.27 10.18
C ALA A 127 -1.93 -6.11 11.47
N SER A 128 -1.44 -5.55 12.59
CA SER A 128 -1.34 -6.29 13.85
C SER A 128 -2.70 -6.77 14.37
N GLY A 129 -3.78 -6.02 14.11
CA GLY A 129 -5.14 -6.45 14.40
C GLY A 129 -5.53 -7.71 13.62
N MET A 130 -5.16 -7.79 12.35
CA MET A 130 -5.39 -8.98 11.52
C MET A 130 -4.52 -10.17 11.95
N HIS A 131 -3.32 -9.93 12.48
CA HIS A 131 -2.48 -10.99 13.07
C HIS A 131 -3.12 -11.55 14.33
N ALA A 132 -3.67 -10.70 15.20
CA ALA A 132 -4.41 -11.12 16.38
C ALA A 132 -5.65 -11.95 16.01
N LEU A 133 -6.41 -11.49 14.99
CA LEU A 133 -7.59 -12.20 14.49
C LEU A 133 -7.21 -13.57 13.91
N LYS A 134 -6.11 -13.65 13.13
CA LYS A 134 -5.61 -14.92 12.59
C LYS A 134 -5.17 -15.88 13.68
N ASN A 135 -4.54 -15.38 14.75
CA ASN A 135 -4.14 -16.22 15.86
C ASN A 135 -5.36 -16.81 16.57
N ALA A 136 -6.36 -16.00 16.93
CA ALA A 136 -7.61 -16.49 17.51
C ALA A 136 -8.34 -17.48 16.58
N TYR A 137 -8.37 -17.19 15.27
CA TYR A 137 -8.92 -18.08 14.24
C TYR A 137 -8.24 -19.47 14.27
N LEU A 138 -6.91 -19.51 14.32
CA LEU A 138 -6.16 -20.78 14.31
C LEU A 138 -6.42 -21.61 15.57
N HIS A 139 -6.55 -21.01 16.75
CA HIS A 139 -6.88 -21.71 18.00
C HIS A 139 -8.28 -22.35 17.96
N VAL A 140 -9.26 -21.65 17.40
CA VAL A 140 -10.62 -22.21 17.22
C VAL A 140 -10.64 -23.25 16.10
N GLN A 141 -9.95 -23.00 14.99
CA GLN A 141 -9.89 -23.92 13.84
C GLN A 141 -9.22 -25.26 14.21
N SER A 142 -8.15 -25.22 15.02
CA SER A 142 -7.46 -26.43 15.51
C SER A 142 -8.32 -27.24 16.49
N GLY A 143 -9.30 -26.59 17.13
CA GLY A 143 -10.12 -27.20 18.18
C GLY A 143 -9.47 -27.16 19.57
N GLU A 144 -8.35 -26.45 19.74
CA GLU A 144 -7.71 -26.27 21.05
C GLU A 144 -8.60 -25.47 22.00
N HIS A 145 -9.27 -24.43 21.45
CA HIS A 145 -10.29 -23.67 22.14
C HIS A 145 -11.58 -23.61 21.31
N ARG A 146 -12.72 -23.70 21.97
CA ARG A 146 -14.03 -23.56 21.29
C ARG A 146 -14.39 -22.11 21.03
N ASN A 147 -13.98 -21.23 21.95
CA ASN A 147 -14.26 -19.81 21.92
C ASN A 147 -12.97 -19.02 22.14
N ALA A 148 -12.76 -18.01 21.34
CA ALA A 148 -11.64 -17.07 21.44
C ALA A 148 -12.13 -15.63 21.28
N VAL A 149 -11.37 -14.69 21.83
CA VAL A 149 -11.55 -13.26 21.59
C VAL A 149 -10.30 -12.73 20.91
N SER A 150 -10.52 -11.92 19.87
CA SER A 150 -9.48 -11.10 19.26
C SER A 150 -9.84 -9.63 19.41
N CYS A 151 -8.90 -8.79 19.83
CA CYS A 151 -9.12 -7.36 19.94
C CYS A 151 -7.92 -6.56 19.43
N ALA A 152 -8.20 -5.32 19.05
CA ALA A 152 -7.17 -4.32 18.79
C ALA A 152 -7.59 -2.98 19.39
N SER A 153 -6.65 -2.22 19.93
CA SER A 153 -6.90 -0.92 20.52
C SER A 153 -5.73 0.03 20.28
N GLU A 154 -6.05 1.28 19.95
CA GLU A 154 -5.08 2.32 19.63
C GLU A 154 -5.33 3.58 20.43
N PHE A 155 -4.25 4.15 20.98
CA PHE A 155 -4.27 5.38 21.74
C PHE A 155 -3.22 6.39 21.24
N PRO A 156 -3.23 6.77 19.96
CA PRO A 156 -2.21 7.66 19.40
C PRO A 156 -2.30 9.10 19.94
N SER A 157 -3.46 9.60 20.34
CA SER A 157 -3.60 11.00 20.79
C SER A 157 -2.66 11.37 21.94
N ARG A 158 -2.35 10.43 22.85
CA ARG A 158 -1.40 10.68 23.96
C ARG A 158 0.05 10.83 23.48
N ALA A 159 0.41 10.28 22.30
CA ALA A 159 1.73 10.45 21.71
C ALA A 159 1.87 11.82 21.01
N PHE A 160 0.75 12.48 20.67
CA PHE A 160 0.72 13.73 19.92
C PHE A 160 0.45 14.98 20.77
N LYS A 161 0.50 14.89 22.10
CA LYS A 161 0.42 16.04 23.01
C LYS A 161 1.53 17.04 22.67
N HIS A 162 1.20 18.35 22.63
CA HIS A 162 2.17 19.40 22.25
C HIS A 162 3.45 19.36 23.09
N THR A 163 3.34 19.00 24.39
CA THR A 163 4.49 18.90 25.30
C THR A 163 5.56 17.90 24.86
N ARG A 164 5.22 16.96 23.97
CA ARG A 164 6.18 16.00 23.40
C ARG A 164 7.12 16.61 22.36
N PHE A 165 6.81 17.82 21.87
CA PHE A 165 7.49 18.48 20.76
C PHE A 165 8.10 19.84 21.15
N GLU A 166 7.91 20.31 22.38
CA GLU A 166 8.38 21.64 22.82
C GLU A 166 9.91 21.78 22.75
N ALA A 167 10.67 20.75 23.10
CA ALA A 167 12.12 20.77 23.02
C ALA A 167 12.62 20.97 21.57
N GLN A 168 11.99 20.29 20.61
CA GLN A 168 12.32 20.41 19.18
C GLN A 168 11.90 21.75 18.60
N ALA A 169 10.75 22.29 19.06
CA ALA A 169 10.24 23.58 18.62
C ALA A 169 11.14 24.76 18.99
N ALA A 170 11.99 24.61 20.00
CA ALA A 170 12.92 25.66 20.44
C ALA A 170 14.07 25.92 19.44
N TYR A 171 14.33 24.99 18.53
CA TYR A 171 15.49 25.03 17.65
C TYR A 171 15.16 25.24 16.15
N VAL A 172 13.90 25.21 15.74
CA VAL A 172 13.49 25.26 14.31
C VAL A 172 12.26 26.14 14.12
N ASP A 173 12.22 26.91 13.01
CA ASP A 173 11.08 27.76 12.62
C ASP A 173 9.77 26.97 12.34
N SER A 174 9.83 25.66 12.15
CA SER A 174 8.68 24.77 12.04
C SER A 174 8.66 23.82 13.22
N PRO A 175 7.72 24.00 14.17
CA PRO A 175 7.76 23.34 15.46
C PRO A 175 7.52 21.82 15.42
N VAL A 176 6.94 21.27 14.35
CA VAL A 176 6.71 19.83 14.18
C VAL A 176 7.10 19.44 12.74
N PRO A 177 7.93 18.41 12.54
CA PRO A 177 8.20 17.87 11.23
C PRO A 177 6.91 17.40 10.53
N PHE A 178 6.84 17.56 9.22
CA PHE A 178 5.65 17.18 8.45
C PHE A 178 5.30 15.68 8.62
N ASP A 179 6.29 14.83 8.76
CA ASP A 179 6.19 13.37 8.98
C ASP A 179 5.40 13.02 10.24
N THR A 180 5.53 13.84 11.29
CA THR A 180 4.80 13.70 12.54
C THR A 180 3.42 14.37 12.46
N ASP A 181 3.32 15.57 11.90
CA ASP A 181 2.05 16.27 11.71
C ASP A 181 1.09 15.48 10.84
N PHE A 182 1.59 14.75 9.84
CA PHE A 182 0.79 13.87 8.99
C PHE A 182 -0.01 12.87 9.83
N LEU A 183 0.64 12.18 10.76
CA LEU A 183 -0.03 11.23 11.68
C LEU A 183 -0.89 11.95 12.72
N ARG A 184 -0.42 13.08 13.23
CA ARG A 184 -1.11 13.87 14.25
C ARG A 184 -2.50 14.32 13.83
N PHE A 185 -2.70 14.64 12.56
CA PHE A 185 -3.99 15.07 12.00
C PHE A 185 -4.77 13.96 11.30
N MET A 186 -4.28 12.72 11.33
CA MET A 186 -4.92 11.58 10.69
C MET A 186 -5.44 10.55 11.71
N LEU A 187 -4.67 10.26 12.77
CA LEU A 187 -4.96 9.18 13.70
C LEU A 187 -6.08 9.51 14.68
N SER A 188 -6.79 8.48 15.12
CA SER A 188 -7.92 8.49 16.03
C SER A 188 -7.74 7.39 17.08
N ASP A 189 -8.18 7.62 18.31
CA ASP A 189 -8.22 6.59 19.33
C ASP A 189 -9.47 5.71 19.17
N GLY A 190 -9.35 4.45 19.54
CA GLY A 190 -10.48 3.53 19.52
C GLY A 190 -10.06 2.08 19.66
N ALA A 191 -11.02 1.23 20.00
CA ALA A 191 -10.85 -0.21 20.15
C ALA A 191 -11.97 -0.97 19.46
N GLY A 192 -11.63 -2.19 19.01
CA GLY A 192 -12.59 -3.13 18.48
C GLY A 192 -12.24 -4.55 18.91
N ALA A 193 -13.25 -5.41 19.06
CA ALA A 193 -13.09 -6.80 19.47
C ALA A 193 -14.07 -7.70 18.73
N ALA A 194 -13.67 -8.94 18.47
CA ALA A 194 -14.48 -9.98 17.84
C ALA A 194 -14.46 -11.24 18.70
N VAL A 195 -15.63 -11.87 18.86
CA VAL A 195 -15.79 -13.20 19.44
C VAL A 195 -15.79 -14.22 18.32
N LEU A 196 -14.90 -15.21 18.42
CA LEU A 196 -14.75 -16.29 17.46
C LEU A 196 -15.21 -17.61 18.08
N GLN A 197 -16.07 -18.35 17.35
CA GLN A 197 -16.62 -19.63 17.79
C GLN A 197 -16.57 -20.66 16.67
N HIS A 198 -16.62 -21.95 17.05
CA HIS A 198 -16.66 -23.07 16.08
C HIS A 198 -18.04 -23.31 15.48
N LYS A 199 -19.06 -22.60 15.94
CA LYS A 199 -20.47 -22.62 15.45
C LYS A 199 -20.96 -21.20 15.18
N PRO A 200 -21.87 -21.03 14.19
CA PRO A 200 -22.50 -19.75 13.98
C PRO A 200 -23.50 -19.41 15.08
N SER A 201 -23.88 -18.15 15.22
CA SER A 201 -24.97 -17.71 16.10
C SER A 201 -26.29 -18.31 15.64
N THR A 202 -27.15 -18.69 16.60
CA THR A 202 -28.50 -19.21 16.31
C THR A 202 -29.54 -18.11 16.21
N THR A 203 -29.22 -16.88 16.61
CA THR A 203 -30.18 -15.76 16.69
C THR A 203 -29.85 -14.60 15.76
N GLY A 204 -28.62 -14.49 15.27
CA GLY A 204 -28.13 -13.38 14.47
C GLY A 204 -27.30 -13.80 13.26
N LEU A 205 -26.77 -12.82 12.54
CA LEU A 205 -25.79 -13.07 11.50
C LEU A 205 -24.44 -13.44 12.14
N SER A 206 -23.70 -14.28 11.45
CA SER A 206 -22.31 -14.60 11.74
C SER A 206 -21.47 -14.43 10.48
N LEU A 207 -20.17 -14.18 10.65
CA LEU A 207 -19.24 -14.11 9.53
C LEU A 207 -18.33 -15.34 9.58
N ARG A 208 -18.53 -16.29 8.67
CA ARG A 208 -17.64 -17.45 8.54
C ARG A 208 -16.33 -17.00 7.91
N ILE A 209 -15.20 -17.29 8.57
CA ILE A 209 -13.87 -17.00 8.05
C ILE A 209 -13.49 -18.11 7.08
N GLU A 210 -13.37 -17.77 5.79
CA GLU A 210 -12.92 -18.70 4.76
C GLU A 210 -11.40 -18.87 4.82
N TRP A 211 -10.67 -17.76 4.90
CA TRP A 211 -9.23 -17.73 5.06
C TRP A 211 -8.74 -16.34 5.50
N ILE A 212 -7.54 -16.31 6.08
CA ILE A 212 -6.78 -15.07 6.38
C ILE A 212 -5.38 -15.20 5.80
N ASP A 213 -4.98 -14.27 4.96
CA ASP A 213 -3.66 -14.15 4.33
C ASP A 213 -2.91 -12.95 4.91
N ASN A 214 -1.77 -13.20 5.55
CA ASN A 214 -0.90 -12.16 6.09
C ASN A 214 0.48 -12.31 5.45
N GLN A 215 0.99 -11.28 4.80
CA GLN A 215 2.28 -11.27 4.13
C GLN A 215 3.12 -10.10 4.60
N SER A 216 4.41 -10.34 4.88
CA SER A 216 5.38 -9.31 5.23
C SER A 216 6.36 -9.09 4.09
N TYR A 217 6.61 -7.82 3.78
CA TYR A 217 7.59 -7.37 2.80
C TYR A 217 8.76 -6.64 3.46
N ALA A 218 8.93 -6.82 4.76
CA ALA A 218 9.97 -6.16 5.56
C ALA A 218 11.41 -6.45 5.09
N ASN A 219 11.60 -7.53 4.32
CA ASN A 219 12.86 -7.88 3.67
C ASN A 219 13.18 -7.03 2.43
N LYS A 220 12.19 -6.27 1.93
CA LYS A 220 12.35 -5.43 0.73
C LYS A 220 12.30 -3.94 1.05
N TYR A 221 11.72 -3.56 2.18
CA TYR A 221 11.49 -2.17 2.55
C TYR A 221 12.13 -1.82 3.88
N ASP A 222 12.46 -0.57 4.02
CA ASP A 222 12.88 0.04 5.28
C ASP A 222 11.69 0.36 6.17
N VAL A 223 11.93 0.75 7.44
CA VAL A 223 10.88 1.21 8.35
C VAL A 223 10.25 2.49 7.79
N CYS A 224 8.91 2.53 7.79
CA CYS A 224 8.14 3.61 7.18
C CYS A 224 7.29 4.37 8.22
N MET A 225 6.50 3.67 9.05
CA MET A 225 5.88 4.24 10.24
C MET A 225 6.61 3.69 11.46
N TYR A 226 7.19 4.57 12.28
CA TYR A 226 8.09 4.16 13.35
C TYR A 226 8.11 5.13 14.54
N ALA A 227 8.49 4.61 15.71
CA ALA A 227 8.86 5.33 16.90
C ALA A 227 10.02 4.62 17.58
N GLY A 228 10.87 5.32 18.30
CA GLY A 228 12.05 4.74 18.94
C GLY A 228 13.27 4.68 18.01
N LEU A 229 13.28 5.46 16.95
CA LEU A 229 14.36 5.51 15.96
C LEU A 229 14.53 6.93 15.43
N ASN A 230 15.76 7.33 15.14
CA ASN A 230 16.06 8.46 14.28
C ASN A 230 16.75 7.98 12.99
N LYS A 231 16.28 8.48 11.82
CA LYS A 231 16.77 8.15 10.47
C LYS A 231 17.59 9.33 9.92
N GLU A 232 18.58 9.81 10.61
CA GLU A 232 19.47 10.84 10.08
C GLU A 232 20.69 10.22 9.42
N ASN A 233 21.03 10.69 8.23
CA ASN A 233 22.28 10.37 7.51
C ASN A 233 22.58 8.88 7.29
N ASP A 234 21.55 8.04 7.05
CA ASP A 234 21.67 6.58 6.90
C ASP A 234 22.08 5.81 8.16
N ASP A 235 22.34 6.48 9.26
CA ASP A 235 22.56 5.89 10.57
C ASP A 235 21.22 5.69 11.27
N LEU A 236 20.90 4.44 11.58
CA LEU A 236 19.71 4.07 12.35
C LEU A 236 20.08 4.07 13.84
N ALA A 237 19.85 5.19 14.51
CA ALA A 237 20.06 5.28 15.95
C ALA A 237 18.77 4.88 16.70
N SER A 238 18.82 3.76 17.43
CA SER A 238 17.75 3.37 18.35
C SER A 238 17.70 4.30 19.55
N TRP A 239 16.52 4.61 20.05
CA TRP A 239 16.35 5.37 21.30
C TRP A 239 17.09 4.76 22.51
N LEU A 240 17.40 3.45 22.44
CA LEU A 240 18.16 2.72 23.46
C LEU A 240 19.68 2.98 23.37
N ASP A 241 20.18 3.51 22.26
CA ASP A 241 21.61 3.77 22.03
C ASP A 241 22.00 5.20 22.46
N TYR A 242 21.03 6.06 22.78
CA TYR A 242 21.26 7.38 23.36
C TYR A 242 21.75 7.27 24.81
N GLN A 243 22.53 8.23 25.28
CA GLN A 243 23.04 8.23 26.65
C GLN A 243 21.95 8.42 27.70
N SER A 244 20.82 9.03 27.31
CA SER A 244 19.66 9.19 28.19
C SER A 244 18.36 9.22 27.39
N ILE A 245 17.25 8.89 28.07
CA ILE A 245 15.89 9.04 27.51
C ILE A 245 15.58 10.50 27.17
N HIS A 246 16.11 11.46 27.93
CA HIS A 246 15.93 12.89 27.65
C HIS A 246 16.58 13.28 26.32
N GLU A 247 17.81 12.85 26.07
CA GLU A 247 18.51 13.10 24.83
C GLU A 247 17.75 12.50 23.63
N ALA A 248 17.28 11.25 23.73
CA ALA A 248 16.45 10.62 22.71
C ALA A 248 15.12 11.34 22.47
N ALA A 249 14.50 11.90 23.53
CA ALA A 249 13.28 12.66 23.43
C ALA A 249 13.52 14.04 22.79
N ASP A 250 14.58 14.75 23.19
CA ASP A 250 14.95 16.06 22.66
C ASP A 250 15.30 15.98 21.16
N ASP A 251 15.92 14.87 20.74
CA ASP A 251 16.22 14.57 19.34
C ASP A 251 15.00 14.01 18.55
N GLY A 252 13.89 13.80 19.23
CA GLY A 252 12.66 13.29 18.63
C GLY A 252 12.69 11.82 18.23
N ALA A 253 13.66 11.04 18.71
CA ALA A 253 13.76 9.61 18.41
C ALA A 253 12.54 8.83 18.91
N VAL A 254 11.93 9.24 20.04
CA VAL A 254 10.75 8.58 20.63
C VAL A 254 9.42 8.99 19.99
N ASN A 255 9.42 9.98 19.10
CA ASN A 255 8.21 10.47 18.45
C ASN A 255 7.73 9.48 17.39
N LEU A 256 6.41 9.37 17.23
CA LEU A 256 5.79 8.60 16.16
C LEU A 256 5.89 9.39 14.85
N LYS A 257 6.50 8.79 13.84
CA LYS A 257 6.82 9.40 12.55
C LYS A 257 6.34 8.53 11.40
N GLN A 258 6.07 9.16 10.26
CA GLN A 258 5.74 8.50 9.00
C GLN A 258 6.68 8.98 7.91
N ASP A 259 7.46 8.09 7.32
CA ASP A 259 8.18 8.40 6.08
C ASP A 259 7.19 8.57 4.93
N ILE A 260 6.90 9.83 4.59
CA ILE A 260 5.83 10.19 3.65
C ILE A 260 6.17 9.82 2.21
N ARG A 261 7.45 9.69 1.89
CA ARG A 261 7.88 9.28 0.55
C ARG A 261 7.70 7.78 0.39
N LEU A 262 8.15 7.03 1.39
CA LEU A 262 8.09 5.58 1.38
C LEU A 262 6.65 5.06 1.51
N VAL A 263 5.76 5.76 2.22
CA VAL A 263 4.37 5.33 2.42
C VAL A 263 3.57 5.24 1.11
N ASN A 264 3.96 5.92 0.06
CA ASN A 264 3.34 5.84 -1.26
C ASN A 264 3.47 4.44 -1.90
N GLU A 265 4.38 3.61 -1.40
CA GLU A 265 4.50 2.21 -1.83
C GLU A 265 3.43 1.29 -1.21
N MET A 266 2.78 1.69 -0.11
CA MET A 266 1.82 0.87 0.60
C MET A 266 0.62 0.43 -0.27
N PRO A 267 -0.04 1.30 -1.04
CA PRO A 267 -1.12 0.90 -1.95
C PRO A 267 -0.66 -0.11 -3.01
N LYS A 268 0.54 0.09 -3.56
CA LYS A 268 1.11 -0.77 -4.60
C LYS A 268 1.35 -2.19 -4.08
N VAL A 269 1.94 -2.32 -2.90
CA VAL A 269 2.16 -3.61 -2.22
C VAL A 269 0.83 -4.30 -1.94
N GLY A 270 -0.16 -3.54 -1.45
CA GLY A 270 -1.50 -4.05 -1.20
C GLY A 270 -2.16 -4.59 -2.47
N VAL A 271 -2.24 -3.77 -3.52
CA VAL A 271 -2.89 -4.15 -4.78
C VAL A 271 -2.15 -5.28 -5.50
N ASN A 272 -0.82 -5.31 -5.44
CA ASN A 272 -0.05 -6.43 -6.01
C ASN A 272 -0.46 -7.76 -5.37
N ARG A 273 -0.58 -7.81 -4.03
CA ARG A 273 -1.05 -9.02 -3.34
C ARG A 273 -2.49 -9.37 -3.71
N PHE A 274 -3.36 -8.39 -3.93
CA PHE A 274 -4.72 -8.62 -4.43
C PHE A 274 -4.68 -9.36 -5.79
N PHE A 275 -3.87 -8.91 -6.73
CA PHE A 275 -3.72 -9.56 -8.03
C PHE A 275 -3.19 -10.99 -7.91
N GLU A 276 -2.19 -11.21 -7.04
CA GLU A 276 -1.69 -12.56 -6.77
C GLU A 276 -2.80 -13.47 -6.23
N LEU A 277 -3.62 -13.00 -5.28
CA LEU A 277 -4.73 -13.77 -4.70
C LEU A 277 -5.84 -14.08 -5.74
N VAL A 278 -6.06 -13.18 -6.69
CA VAL A 278 -6.97 -13.43 -7.83
C VAL A 278 -6.38 -14.51 -8.75
N GLU A 279 -5.08 -14.43 -9.07
CA GLU A 279 -4.39 -15.41 -9.91
C GLU A 279 -4.29 -16.79 -9.23
N GLU A 280 -4.13 -16.82 -7.91
CA GLU A 280 -4.19 -18.04 -7.10
C GLU A 280 -5.62 -18.65 -7.04
N GLY A 281 -6.63 -17.98 -7.61
CA GLY A 281 -8.03 -18.39 -7.55
C GLY A 281 -8.66 -18.28 -6.15
N ARG A 282 -8.02 -17.57 -5.22
CA ARG A 282 -8.50 -17.36 -3.85
C ARG A 282 -9.50 -16.21 -3.74
N ILE A 283 -9.45 -15.26 -4.66
CA ILE A 283 -10.41 -14.16 -4.79
C ILE A 283 -11.06 -14.24 -6.17
N ASN A 284 -12.40 -14.25 -6.18
CA ASN A 284 -13.20 -13.97 -7.37
C ASN A 284 -13.81 -12.57 -7.23
N PRO A 285 -13.28 -11.53 -7.91
CA PRO A 285 -13.77 -10.16 -7.75
C PRO A 285 -15.25 -9.98 -8.05
N ALA A 286 -15.82 -10.76 -8.99
CA ALA A 286 -17.23 -10.70 -9.35
C ALA A 286 -18.15 -11.22 -8.24
N ALA A 287 -17.66 -12.11 -7.37
CA ALA A 287 -18.41 -12.68 -6.26
C ALA A 287 -18.34 -11.84 -4.98
N ILE A 288 -17.51 -10.79 -4.93
CA ILE A 288 -17.42 -9.92 -3.75
C ILE A 288 -18.63 -8.99 -3.71
N ASP A 289 -19.36 -9.04 -2.60
CA ASP A 289 -20.49 -8.15 -2.32
C ASP A 289 -20.06 -6.90 -1.54
N TRP A 290 -19.11 -7.06 -0.63
CA TRP A 290 -18.56 -5.97 0.17
C TRP A 290 -17.03 -6.00 0.19
N MET A 291 -16.40 -4.86 -0.09
CA MET A 291 -14.97 -4.62 0.10
C MET A 291 -14.76 -3.71 1.30
N VAL A 292 -14.13 -4.23 2.34
CA VAL A 292 -13.79 -3.49 3.56
C VAL A 292 -12.30 -3.22 3.56
N CYS A 293 -11.92 -2.01 3.16
CA CYS A 293 -10.52 -1.65 3.01
C CYS A 293 -10.09 -0.58 4.02
N HIS A 294 -9.06 -0.88 4.79
CA HIS A 294 -8.38 0.09 5.64
C HIS A 294 -7.32 0.84 4.84
N TYR A 295 -7.69 1.86 4.06
CA TYR A 295 -6.74 2.66 3.29
C TYR A 295 -6.13 3.85 4.04
N SER A 296 -6.36 3.97 5.34
CA SER A 296 -5.75 4.96 6.25
C SER A 296 -6.00 6.44 5.91
N SER A 297 -6.08 6.82 4.66
CA SER A 297 -6.28 8.18 4.14
C SER A 297 -6.99 8.12 2.78
N HIS A 298 -7.82 9.12 2.48
CA HIS A 298 -8.50 9.22 1.19
C HIS A 298 -7.51 9.23 0.01
N PHE A 299 -6.37 9.87 0.18
CA PHE A 299 -5.30 9.88 -0.81
C PHE A 299 -4.88 8.47 -1.25
N PHE A 300 -4.75 7.52 -0.31
CA PHE A 300 -4.39 6.14 -0.66
C PHE A 300 -5.53 5.35 -1.31
N ARG A 301 -6.79 5.72 -1.01
CA ARG A 301 -7.97 5.15 -1.66
C ARG A 301 -7.90 5.34 -3.17
N ASP A 302 -7.68 6.57 -3.61
CA ASP A 302 -7.65 6.91 -5.03
C ASP A 302 -6.56 6.15 -5.77
N GLU A 303 -5.39 5.99 -5.15
CA GLU A 303 -4.30 5.20 -5.72
C GLU A 303 -4.65 3.70 -5.81
N ILE A 304 -5.30 3.13 -4.78
CA ILE A 304 -5.78 1.73 -4.81
C ILE A 304 -6.77 1.55 -5.97
N PHE A 305 -7.76 2.44 -6.11
CA PHE A 305 -8.75 2.38 -7.19
C PHE A 305 -8.09 2.48 -8.56
N ARG A 306 -7.18 3.43 -8.73
CA ARG A 306 -6.43 3.61 -9.99
C ARG A 306 -5.66 2.35 -10.38
N LEU A 307 -4.94 1.72 -9.42
CA LEU A 307 -4.18 0.51 -9.66
C LEU A 307 -5.06 -0.69 -9.99
N LEU A 308 -6.20 -0.86 -9.29
CA LEU A 308 -7.17 -1.92 -9.58
C LEU A 308 -7.77 -1.74 -10.98
N GLN A 309 -8.14 -0.52 -11.34
CA GLN A 309 -8.68 -0.20 -12.67
C GLN A 309 -7.66 -0.48 -13.78
N LEU A 310 -6.39 -0.09 -13.57
CA LEU A 310 -5.30 -0.41 -14.50
C LEU A 310 -5.11 -1.91 -14.68
N GLY A 311 -5.32 -2.70 -13.63
CA GLY A 311 -5.27 -4.17 -13.68
C GLY A 311 -6.52 -4.82 -14.28
N GLY A 312 -7.48 -4.05 -14.77
CA GLY A 312 -8.74 -4.57 -15.32
C GLY A 312 -9.66 -5.20 -14.28
N LEU A 313 -9.42 -4.95 -12.99
CA LEU A 313 -10.21 -5.48 -11.88
C LEU A 313 -10.91 -4.33 -11.17
N THR A 314 -12.19 -4.16 -11.45
CA THR A 314 -13.01 -3.16 -10.78
C THR A 314 -14.01 -3.83 -9.86
N ILE A 315 -13.91 -3.57 -8.56
CA ILE A 315 -15.02 -3.80 -7.63
C ILE A 315 -15.79 -2.48 -7.60
N PRO A 316 -17.09 -2.46 -7.96
CA PRO A 316 -17.88 -1.23 -7.99
C PRO A 316 -17.80 -0.43 -6.69
N GLU A 317 -17.75 0.90 -6.78
CA GLU A 317 -17.50 1.77 -5.63
C GLU A 317 -18.58 1.64 -4.55
N GLU A 318 -19.82 1.37 -4.91
CA GLU A 318 -20.94 1.13 -4.00
C GLU A 318 -20.78 -0.11 -3.11
N LYS A 319 -19.86 -1.02 -3.47
CA LYS A 319 -19.51 -2.20 -2.69
C LYS A 319 -18.41 -1.93 -1.66
N TRP A 320 -17.80 -0.74 -1.68
CA TRP A 320 -16.71 -0.39 -0.76
C TRP A 320 -17.25 0.26 0.49
N PHE A 321 -16.99 -0.37 1.63
CA PHE A 321 -17.35 0.16 2.94
C PHE A 321 -16.15 0.78 3.63
N THR A 322 -16.33 1.99 4.17
CA THR A 322 -15.37 2.67 5.05
C THR A 322 -16.07 3.63 5.99
N ASN A 323 -15.58 3.74 7.20
CA ASN A 323 -15.98 4.74 8.18
C ASN A 323 -14.87 5.76 8.50
N LEU A 324 -13.79 5.76 7.71
CA LEU A 324 -12.62 6.62 7.87
C LEU A 324 -12.99 8.10 8.10
N TYR A 325 -13.95 8.62 7.33
CA TYR A 325 -14.29 10.04 7.34
C TYR A 325 -15.00 10.51 8.62
N THR A 326 -15.61 9.56 9.35
CA THR A 326 -16.42 9.84 10.54
C THR A 326 -15.83 9.32 11.85
N LYS A 327 -14.94 8.33 11.77
CA LYS A 327 -14.28 7.72 12.95
C LYS A 327 -12.78 8.00 13.00
N GLY A 328 -12.21 8.47 11.87
CA GLY A 328 -10.78 8.66 11.72
C GLY A 328 -10.03 7.35 11.51
N ASN A 329 -8.71 7.44 11.45
CA ASN A 329 -7.85 6.28 11.31
C ASN A 329 -7.53 5.71 12.71
N THR A 330 -8.19 4.63 13.08
CA THR A 330 -8.00 3.92 14.36
C THR A 330 -6.99 2.77 14.25
N GLY A 331 -6.04 2.83 13.30
CA GLY A 331 -4.93 1.89 13.18
C GLY A 331 -5.37 0.42 13.13
N ALA A 332 -4.79 -0.41 14.00
CA ALA A 332 -5.10 -1.84 14.09
C ALA A 332 -6.55 -2.14 14.44
N ALA A 333 -7.26 -1.24 15.12
CA ALA A 333 -8.66 -1.39 15.49
C ALA A 333 -9.62 -1.11 14.32
N SER A 334 -9.18 -0.44 13.25
CA SER A 334 -10.05 0.02 12.16
C SER A 334 -10.87 -1.10 11.54
N ILE A 335 -10.26 -2.25 11.26
CA ILE A 335 -10.96 -3.37 10.62
C ILE A 335 -12.09 -3.93 11.50
N TYR A 336 -11.90 -4.00 12.81
CA TYR A 336 -12.93 -4.45 13.74
C TYR A 336 -14.09 -3.46 13.80
N ILE A 337 -13.80 -2.15 13.87
CA ILE A 337 -14.81 -1.08 13.94
C ILE A 337 -15.61 -1.01 12.64
N MET A 338 -14.97 -1.20 11.47
CA MET A 338 -15.68 -1.27 10.18
C MET A 338 -16.57 -2.51 10.09
N LEU A 339 -16.07 -3.68 10.48
CA LEU A 339 -16.87 -4.90 10.47
C LEU A 339 -18.01 -4.87 11.50
N GLU A 340 -17.79 -4.22 12.65
CA GLU A 340 -18.85 -4.02 13.65
C GLU A 340 -20.02 -3.22 13.07
N GLU A 341 -19.73 -2.09 12.42
CA GLU A 341 -20.76 -1.25 11.79
C GLU A 341 -21.45 -2.00 10.65
N LEU A 342 -20.70 -2.67 9.78
CA LEU A 342 -21.24 -3.42 8.66
C LEU A 342 -22.19 -4.55 9.13
N LEU A 343 -21.82 -5.28 10.19
CA LEU A 343 -22.61 -6.38 10.75
C LEU A 343 -23.85 -5.89 11.51
N ASN A 344 -23.70 -4.87 12.37
CA ASN A 344 -24.72 -4.49 13.33
C ASN A 344 -25.68 -3.40 12.80
N GLU A 345 -25.34 -2.67 11.73
CA GLU A 345 -26.22 -1.66 11.12
C GLU A 345 -27.14 -2.22 10.02
N GLY A 346 -27.14 -3.55 9.83
CA GLY A 346 -28.09 -4.24 8.93
C GLY A 346 -27.73 -4.14 7.45
N HIS A 347 -26.45 -3.92 7.12
CA HIS A 347 -25.99 -3.87 5.73
C HIS A 347 -25.87 -5.24 5.09
N LEU A 348 -25.59 -6.29 5.88
CA LEU A 348 -25.26 -7.63 5.39
C LEU A 348 -26.48 -8.53 5.22
N LYS A 349 -26.42 -9.43 4.23
CA LYS A 349 -27.40 -10.48 3.96
C LYS A 349 -26.72 -11.85 3.95
N PRO A 350 -27.43 -12.92 4.39
CA PRO A 350 -26.91 -14.28 4.30
C PRO A 350 -26.47 -14.64 2.87
N GLY A 351 -25.31 -15.27 2.75
CA GLY A 351 -24.71 -15.67 1.48
C GLY A 351 -23.76 -14.66 0.88
N GLU A 352 -23.79 -13.39 1.31
CA GLU A 352 -22.88 -12.36 0.81
C GLU A 352 -21.41 -12.64 1.20
N GLN A 353 -20.49 -12.26 0.32
CA GLN A 353 -19.05 -12.33 0.55
C GLN A 353 -18.47 -10.95 0.90
N VAL A 354 -17.71 -10.90 2.00
CA VAL A 354 -17.02 -9.71 2.48
C VAL A 354 -15.52 -9.94 2.36
N LEU A 355 -14.84 -9.14 1.54
CA LEU A 355 -13.38 -9.16 1.44
C LEU A 355 -12.79 -8.01 2.24
N CYS A 356 -11.95 -8.33 3.22
CA CYS A 356 -11.19 -7.36 4.00
C CYS A 356 -9.79 -7.19 3.43
N MET A 357 -9.32 -5.94 3.36
CA MET A 357 -7.97 -5.57 2.94
C MET A 357 -7.38 -4.58 3.94
N VAL A 358 -6.23 -4.93 4.52
CA VAL A 358 -5.49 -4.08 5.46
C VAL A 358 -4.04 -3.97 5.03
N PRO A 359 -3.70 -3.00 4.17
CA PRO A 359 -2.29 -2.67 3.91
C PRO A 359 -1.71 -1.92 5.11
N GLU A 360 -0.43 -2.16 5.39
CA GLU A 360 0.27 -1.60 6.54
C GLU A 360 1.55 -0.88 6.14
N SER A 361 1.79 0.28 6.73
CA SER A 361 2.95 1.12 6.47
C SER A 361 4.08 1.01 7.51
N GLY A 362 4.04 0.12 8.49
CA GLY A 362 5.11 -0.02 9.50
C GLY A 362 6.45 -0.35 8.87
N ARG A 363 6.53 -1.53 8.27
CA ARG A 363 7.60 -1.97 7.38
C ARG A 363 7.04 -2.83 6.25
N PHE A 364 5.86 -2.46 5.79
CA PHE A 364 5.05 -3.04 4.73
C PHE A 364 4.61 -4.48 4.99
N GLN A 365 3.35 -4.58 5.35
CA GLN A 365 2.61 -5.84 5.41
C GLN A 365 1.30 -5.69 4.66
N THR A 366 0.73 -6.81 4.23
CA THR A 366 -0.63 -6.87 3.72
C THR A 366 -1.39 -7.96 4.45
N SER A 367 -2.63 -7.66 4.77
CA SER A 367 -3.56 -8.65 5.33
C SER A 367 -4.84 -8.67 4.52
N TYR A 368 -5.24 -9.88 4.12
CA TYR A 368 -6.51 -10.14 3.45
C TYR A 368 -7.31 -11.16 4.22
N MET A 369 -8.63 -11.01 4.24
CA MET A 369 -9.54 -11.98 4.84
C MET A 369 -10.81 -12.06 4.02
N LEU A 370 -11.22 -13.28 3.66
CA LEU A 370 -12.51 -13.53 3.03
C LEU A 370 -13.47 -14.08 4.07
N LEU A 371 -14.65 -13.47 4.11
CA LEU A 371 -15.75 -13.84 4.99
C LEU A 371 -16.99 -14.17 4.17
N THR A 372 -17.78 -15.14 4.63
CA THR A 372 -19.13 -15.42 4.13
C THR A 372 -20.14 -15.11 5.23
N VAL A 373 -21.18 -14.35 4.91
CA VAL A 373 -22.26 -14.02 5.84
C VAL A 373 -23.17 -15.23 5.99
N VAL A 374 -23.35 -15.68 7.23
CA VAL A 374 -24.21 -16.83 7.58
C VAL A 374 -25.40 -16.34 8.41
N GLY A 375 -26.61 -16.71 8.00
CA GLY A 375 -27.83 -16.43 8.74
C GLY A 375 -28.00 -17.30 9.98
N SER A 376 -28.95 -16.95 10.86
CA SER A 376 -29.33 -17.76 11.99
C SER A 376 -29.82 -19.14 11.53
N THR A 377 -29.25 -20.20 12.06
CA THR A 377 -29.79 -21.57 11.85
C THR A 377 -31.00 -21.78 12.76
N SER A 378 -32.22 -21.54 12.24
CA SER A 378 -33.38 -22.15 12.84
C SER A 378 -33.25 -23.68 12.71
N SER A 379 -33.63 -24.41 13.74
CA SER A 379 -33.36 -25.83 13.99
C SER A 379 -33.90 -26.85 12.93
N GLU A 380 -34.18 -26.43 11.73
CA GLU A 380 -34.77 -27.29 10.67
C GLU A 380 -33.91 -27.47 9.41
N GLU A 381 -32.77 -26.80 9.27
CA GLU A 381 -31.85 -27.00 8.13
C GLU A 381 -30.46 -27.52 8.55
N GLN A 382 -30.42 -28.66 9.24
CA GLN A 382 -29.22 -29.50 9.32
C GLN A 382 -29.09 -30.40 8.07
N GLY A 383 -29.37 -29.85 6.91
CA GLY A 383 -28.95 -30.41 5.64
C GLY A 383 -27.61 -29.78 5.26
N ALA A 384 -26.54 -30.35 5.75
CA ALA A 384 -25.21 -30.00 5.27
C ALA A 384 -25.16 -30.15 3.76
N VAL A 385 -25.22 -29.04 3.03
CA VAL A 385 -24.71 -29.01 1.67
C VAL A 385 -23.19 -29.06 1.82
N ASP A 386 -22.67 -30.29 1.80
CA ASP A 386 -21.26 -30.62 1.80
C ASP A 386 -20.70 -30.25 0.40
N ILE A 387 -20.52 -28.93 0.17
CA ILE A 387 -19.97 -28.40 -1.09
C ILE A 387 -18.44 -28.64 -1.16
N PHE A 388 -17.85 -29.17 -0.10
CA PHE A 388 -16.40 -29.40 0.02
C PHE A 388 -16.01 -30.86 0.17
N LYS A 389 -16.75 -31.81 -0.40
CA LYS A 389 -16.15 -33.08 -0.73
C LYS A 389 -15.38 -32.91 -2.02
N GLU A 390 -14.05 -33.04 -1.92
CA GLU A 390 -13.06 -33.09 -3.00
C GLU A 390 -12.54 -31.75 -3.52
N ARG A 391 -11.71 -31.07 -2.72
CA ARG A 391 -10.50 -30.43 -3.24
C ARG A 391 -9.41 -30.50 -2.17
N GLN A 392 -8.59 -31.57 -2.22
CA GLN A 392 -7.24 -31.46 -1.71
C GLN A 392 -6.50 -30.45 -2.60
N PRO A 393 -5.70 -29.54 -2.06
CA PRO A 393 -4.86 -28.68 -2.88
C PRO A 393 -3.78 -29.55 -3.52
N GLU A 394 -4.01 -29.97 -4.75
CA GLU A 394 -2.90 -30.29 -5.63
C GLU A 394 -2.11 -29.01 -5.85
N ALA A 395 -0.78 -29.13 -5.87
CA ALA A 395 0.11 -28.01 -6.15
C ALA A 395 -0.39 -27.23 -7.39
N PRO A 396 -0.39 -25.89 -7.36
CA PRO A 396 -0.99 -25.11 -8.42
C PRO A 396 -0.25 -25.37 -9.73
N HIS A 397 -0.81 -26.21 -10.58
CA HIS A 397 -0.64 -26.04 -12.00
C HIS A 397 -1.37 -24.73 -12.33
N LEU A 398 -0.66 -23.80 -12.94
CA LEU A 398 -1.19 -22.56 -13.50
C LEU A 398 -2.29 -22.89 -14.52
N GLU A 399 -3.51 -23.21 -14.04
CA GLU A 399 -4.67 -23.31 -14.89
C GLU A 399 -5.32 -21.94 -14.96
N TYR A 400 -5.32 -21.42 -16.17
CA TYR A 400 -6.03 -20.25 -16.65
C TYR A 400 -7.48 -20.25 -16.12
N ASN A 401 -7.85 -19.16 -15.41
CA ASN A 401 -9.22 -18.96 -14.99
C ASN A 401 -10.09 -18.71 -16.24
N PRO A 402 -11.02 -19.60 -16.61
CA PRO A 402 -11.75 -19.51 -17.87
C PRO A 402 -12.69 -18.29 -18.00
N THR A 403 -12.81 -17.46 -16.97
CA THR A 403 -13.62 -16.23 -16.98
C THR A 403 -12.83 -14.98 -17.36
N ASP A 404 -11.49 -15.02 -17.37
CA ASP A 404 -10.67 -13.87 -17.73
C ASP A 404 -10.29 -13.91 -19.21
N SER A 405 -10.41 -12.78 -19.90
CA SER A 405 -9.86 -12.65 -21.24
C SER A 405 -8.31 -12.65 -21.20
N VAL A 406 -7.65 -13.09 -22.26
CA VAL A 406 -6.18 -13.06 -22.39
C VAL A 406 -5.67 -11.63 -22.19
N GLN A 407 -6.45 -10.64 -22.64
CA GLN A 407 -6.14 -9.22 -22.50
C GLN A 407 -6.09 -8.78 -21.04
N GLU A 408 -7.11 -9.13 -20.25
CA GLU A 408 -7.19 -8.75 -18.83
C GLU A 408 -6.04 -9.37 -18.04
N HIS A 409 -5.73 -10.64 -18.29
CA HIS A 409 -4.59 -11.32 -17.68
C HIS A 409 -3.26 -10.65 -18.05
N LEU A 410 -3.05 -10.31 -19.33
CA LEU A 410 -1.85 -9.61 -19.78
C LEU A 410 -1.70 -8.24 -19.08
N VAL A 411 -2.76 -7.44 -19.03
CA VAL A 411 -2.72 -6.11 -18.38
C VAL A 411 -2.36 -6.23 -16.91
N ARG A 412 -2.94 -7.18 -16.17
CA ARG A 412 -2.59 -7.44 -14.77
C ARG A 412 -1.11 -7.78 -14.60
N GLN A 413 -0.59 -8.69 -15.43
CA GLN A 413 0.83 -9.06 -15.38
C GLN A 413 1.74 -7.88 -15.70
N LEU A 414 1.39 -7.04 -16.67
CA LEU A 414 2.17 -5.84 -16.99
C LEU A 414 2.16 -4.82 -15.85
N VAL A 415 1.02 -4.63 -15.18
CA VAL A 415 0.92 -3.77 -13.98
C VAL A 415 1.79 -4.31 -12.85
N GLN A 416 1.81 -5.62 -12.62
CA GLN A 416 2.71 -6.24 -11.63
C GLN A 416 4.18 -6.02 -11.97
N VAL A 417 4.56 -6.17 -13.25
CA VAL A 417 5.94 -5.89 -13.71
C VAL A 417 6.29 -4.42 -13.48
N TRP A 418 5.35 -3.51 -13.74
CA TRP A 418 5.54 -2.09 -13.47
C TRP A 418 5.76 -1.79 -11.99
N ILE A 419 4.93 -2.34 -11.11
CA ILE A 419 5.05 -2.16 -9.66
C ILE A 419 6.43 -2.64 -9.16
N ASP A 420 6.87 -3.84 -9.58
CA ASP A 420 8.19 -4.39 -9.21
C ASP A 420 9.34 -3.51 -9.77
N PHE A 421 9.19 -3.00 -10.98
CA PHE A 421 10.16 -2.10 -11.61
C PHE A 421 10.27 -0.78 -10.84
N GLU A 422 9.16 -0.10 -10.57
CA GLU A 422 9.12 1.19 -9.88
C GLU A 422 9.71 1.08 -8.46
N GLN A 423 9.41 -0.01 -7.74
CA GLN A 423 9.97 -0.27 -6.41
C GLN A 423 11.50 -0.40 -6.43
N LYS A 424 12.04 -1.12 -7.43
CA LYS A 424 13.49 -1.27 -7.59
C LYS A 424 14.14 0.02 -8.07
N LEU A 425 13.46 0.77 -8.93
CA LEU A 425 13.92 2.05 -9.46
C LEU A 425 14.17 3.07 -8.33
N ALA A 426 13.30 3.12 -7.32
CA ALA A 426 13.47 3.97 -6.15
C ALA A 426 14.75 3.65 -5.33
N GLN A 427 15.29 2.45 -5.46
CA GLN A 427 16.51 1.99 -4.78
C GLN A 427 17.79 2.22 -5.59
N VAL A 428 17.68 2.56 -6.88
CA VAL A 428 18.84 2.88 -7.72
C VAL A 428 19.56 4.10 -7.15
N PRO A 429 20.90 4.08 -7.00
CA PRO A 429 21.65 5.12 -6.25
C PRO A 429 21.34 6.54 -6.67
N ILE A 430 21.24 6.83 -7.98
CA ILE A 430 20.96 8.19 -8.48
C ILE A 430 19.53 8.63 -8.15
N ILE A 431 18.55 7.75 -8.27
CA ILE A 431 17.14 8.03 -7.93
C ILE A 431 16.99 8.17 -6.41
N HIS A 432 17.69 7.34 -5.66
CA HIS A 432 17.73 7.44 -4.20
C HIS A 432 18.32 8.78 -3.71
N LYS A 433 19.38 9.31 -4.37
CA LYS A 433 19.90 10.65 -4.10
C LYS A 433 18.83 11.72 -4.37
N LEU A 434 18.09 11.61 -5.48
CA LEU A 434 17.02 12.53 -5.84
C LEU A 434 15.93 12.57 -4.75
N TYR A 435 15.47 11.40 -4.30
CA TYR A 435 14.45 11.31 -3.25
C TYR A 435 14.92 11.82 -1.88
N ARG A 436 16.21 11.82 -1.62
CA ARG A 436 16.81 12.33 -0.36
C ARG A 436 17.27 13.79 -0.41
N ASN A 437 16.92 14.56 -1.43
CA ASN A 437 17.40 15.93 -1.66
C ASN A 437 18.95 16.05 -1.65
N LYS A 438 19.65 15.00 -2.09
CA LYS A 438 21.11 14.96 -2.23
C LYS A 438 21.56 14.97 -3.70
N PHE A 439 20.64 15.21 -4.61
CA PHE A 439 20.90 15.22 -6.05
C PHE A 439 21.67 16.48 -6.44
N THR A 440 22.72 16.33 -7.23
CA THR A 440 23.61 17.42 -7.64
C THR A 440 23.46 17.75 -9.13
N LEU A 441 23.98 18.89 -9.56
CA LEU A 441 24.01 19.25 -10.97
C LEU A 441 24.84 18.25 -11.80
N ASP A 442 25.89 17.70 -11.24
CA ASP A 442 26.71 16.67 -11.91
C ASP A 442 25.92 15.35 -12.04
N ASP A 443 25.13 14.98 -11.02
CA ASP A 443 24.19 13.83 -11.13
C ASP A 443 23.19 14.06 -12.26
N TYR A 444 22.66 15.27 -12.40
CA TYR A 444 21.73 15.59 -13.48
C TYR A 444 22.37 15.52 -14.86
N LYS A 445 23.59 16.02 -15.01
CA LYS A 445 24.36 15.91 -16.26
C LYS A 445 24.64 14.45 -16.61
N ALA A 446 25.09 13.64 -15.66
CA ALA A 446 25.36 12.23 -15.86
C ALA A 446 24.08 11.46 -16.26
N LEU A 447 22.96 11.78 -15.64
CA LEU A 447 21.66 11.20 -16.00
C LEU A 447 21.28 11.54 -17.45
N MET A 448 21.42 12.81 -17.87
CA MET A 448 21.10 13.24 -19.24
C MET A 448 22.01 12.60 -20.28
N GLU A 449 23.32 12.50 -20.01
CA GLU A 449 24.29 11.83 -20.87
C GLU A 449 23.91 10.37 -21.12
N ASN A 450 23.49 9.67 -20.07
CA ASN A 450 23.11 8.28 -20.14
C ASN A 450 21.77 8.09 -20.87
N ILE A 451 20.72 8.84 -20.51
CA ILE A 451 19.38 8.72 -21.12
C ILE A 451 19.47 9.06 -22.62
N ARG A 452 20.28 10.03 -23.03
CA ARG A 452 20.45 10.38 -24.44
C ARG A 452 20.84 9.18 -25.30
N GLN A 453 21.71 8.31 -24.81
CA GLN A 453 22.17 7.14 -25.55
C GLN A 453 21.03 6.15 -25.84
N GLN A 454 20.05 6.07 -24.96
CA GLN A 454 18.84 5.27 -25.16
C GLN A 454 17.84 5.97 -26.08
N VAL A 455 17.61 7.27 -25.91
CA VAL A 455 16.62 8.05 -26.68
C VAL A 455 17.00 8.08 -28.17
N ILE A 456 18.28 8.17 -28.51
CA ILE A 456 18.75 8.08 -29.91
C ILE A 456 18.35 6.75 -30.57
N ASP A 457 18.43 5.66 -29.83
CA ASP A 457 18.08 4.34 -30.34
C ASP A 457 16.57 4.11 -30.44
N GLY A 458 15.77 4.84 -29.68
CA GLY A 458 14.32 4.65 -29.53
C GLY A 458 13.62 4.54 -30.88
N SER A 459 13.67 5.61 -31.68
CA SER A 459 13.03 5.64 -33.00
C SER A 459 13.59 4.58 -33.97
N GLN A 460 14.85 4.16 -33.80
CA GLN A 460 15.51 3.21 -34.71
C GLN A 460 15.00 1.78 -34.49
N TRP A 461 14.98 1.29 -33.24
CA TRP A 461 14.48 -0.06 -33.00
C TRP A 461 12.96 -0.16 -33.20
N ILE A 462 12.18 0.92 -32.94
CA ILE A 462 10.74 0.96 -33.24
C ILE A 462 10.49 0.89 -34.75
N ALA A 463 11.21 1.69 -35.55
CA ALA A 463 11.11 1.65 -37.03
C ALA A 463 11.54 0.29 -37.59
N ARG A 464 12.59 -0.31 -37.00
CA ARG A 464 13.04 -1.67 -37.37
C ARG A 464 11.94 -2.69 -37.11
N ALA A 465 11.32 -2.65 -35.93
CA ALA A 465 10.19 -3.52 -35.60
C ALA A 465 9.04 -3.36 -36.60
N ALA A 466 8.68 -2.13 -36.95
CA ALA A 466 7.64 -1.86 -37.93
C ALA A 466 7.92 -2.55 -39.28
N SER A 467 9.20 -2.63 -39.72
CA SER A 467 9.58 -3.25 -40.97
C SER A 467 9.41 -4.78 -40.98
N TYR A 468 9.35 -5.43 -39.83
CA TYR A 468 9.15 -6.87 -39.65
C TYR A 468 7.69 -7.26 -39.34
N ILE A 469 6.78 -6.30 -39.14
CA ILE A 469 5.35 -6.58 -38.96
C ILE A 469 4.72 -6.88 -40.32
N ALA A 470 4.06 -8.03 -40.45
CA ALA A 470 3.42 -8.50 -41.67
C ALA A 470 2.27 -7.61 -42.12
N ILE A 471 1.90 -7.68 -43.41
CA ILE A 471 0.86 -6.82 -44.01
C ILE A 471 -0.52 -7.09 -43.41
N GLU A 472 -0.76 -8.30 -42.95
CA GLU A 472 -2.00 -8.72 -42.29
C GLU A 472 -2.27 -7.92 -41.00
N HIS A 473 -1.22 -7.30 -40.43
CA HIS A 473 -1.27 -6.47 -39.21
C HIS A 473 -0.93 -5.01 -39.51
N ILE A 474 -1.48 -4.47 -40.59
CA ILE A 474 -1.15 -3.13 -41.12
C ILE A 474 -1.43 -2.02 -40.09
N GLU A 475 -2.47 -2.13 -39.27
CA GLU A 475 -2.80 -1.13 -38.27
C GLU A 475 -1.71 -1.08 -37.17
N LEU A 476 -1.23 -2.23 -36.73
CA LEU A 476 -0.13 -2.30 -35.78
C LEU A 476 1.17 -1.75 -36.39
N ARG A 477 1.48 -2.11 -37.64
CA ARG A 477 2.62 -1.54 -38.36
C ARG A 477 2.53 -0.02 -38.44
N SER A 478 1.34 0.51 -38.75
CA SER A 478 1.09 1.96 -38.84
C SER A 478 1.30 2.64 -37.48
N ALA A 479 0.88 2.02 -36.38
CA ALA A 479 1.09 2.51 -35.04
C ALA A 479 2.59 2.60 -34.69
N PHE A 480 3.38 1.55 -35.00
CA PHE A 480 4.83 1.56 -34.78
C PHE A 480 5.55 2.61 -35.63
N ILE A 481 5.15 2.82 -36.91
CA ILE A 481 5.71 3.87 -37.77
C ILE A 481 5.40 5.26 -37.18
N ALA A 482 4.16 5.49 -36.73
CA ALA A 482 3.77 6.76 -36.13
C ALA A 482 4.58 7.02 -34.85
N HIS A 483 4.73 6.02 -33.99
CA HIS A 483 5.50 6.11 -32.75
C HIS A 483 6.98 6.43 -33.05
N ALA A 484 7.62 5.69 -33.96
CA ALA A 484 9.01 5.95 -34.34
C ALA A 484 9.22 7.39 -34.88
N ARG A 485 8.24 7.94 -35.60
CA ARG A 485 8.29 9.32 -36.08
C ARG A 485 8.18 10.33 -34.93
N ASP A 486 7.31 10.07 -33.97
CA ASP A 486 7.08 10.96 -32.84
C ASP A 486 8.35 11.03 -31.97
N GLU A 487 9.05 9.92 -31.70
CA GLU A 487 10.28 9.81 -30.91
C GLU A 487 11.56 10.30 -31.61
N HIS A 488 11.52 10.54 -32.93
CA HIS A 488 12.72 10.66 -33.77
C HIS A 488 13.68 11.80 -33.39
N ARG A 489 13.19 12.87 -32.73
CA ARG A 489 13.97 14.08 -32.43
C ARG A 489 14.09 14.41 -30.95
N ASP A 490 13.59 13.58 -30.09
CA ASP A 490 13.48 13.92 -28.66
C ASP A 490 14.83 14.04 -27.96
N PHE A 491 15.87 13.34 -28.43
CA PHE A 491 17.23 13.55 -27.98
C PHE A 491 17.71 15.01 -28.09
N GLN A 492 17.15 15.81 -29.03
CA GLN A 492 17.51 17.22 -29.19
C GLN A 492 17.00 18.09 -28.04
N ILE A 493 15.90 17.71 -27.39
CA ILE A 493 15.40 18.41 -26.20
C ILE A 493 16.39 18.18 -25.06
N LEU A 494 16.87 16.96 -24.91
CA LEU A 494 17.82 16.55 -23.89
C LEU A 494 19.19 17.27 -24.07
N GLU A 495 19.69 17.36 -25.31
CA GLU A 495 20.90 18.13 -25.63
C GLU A 495 20.75 19.61 -25.26
N ARG A 496 19.57 20.23 -25.55
CA ARG A 496 19.31 21.62 -25.15
C ARG A 496 19.28 21.78 -23.62
N ASN A 497 18.67 20.86 -22.89
CA ASN A 497 18.65 20.90 -21.43
C ASN A 497 20.07 20.79 -20.85
N TYR A 498 20.88 19.89 -21.41
CA TYR A 498 22.27 19.71 -20.99
C TYR A 498 23.11 20.97 -21.15
N VAL A 499 22.99 21.65 -22.31
CA VAL A 499 23.67 22.93 -22.57
C VAL A 499 23.13 24.05 -21.66
N ALA A 500 21.81 24.08 -21.43
CA ALA A 500 21.17 25.09 -20.58
C ALA A 500 21.61 25.01 -19.10
N VAL A 501 22.07 23.85 -18.65
CA VAL A 501 22.66 23.67 -17.30
C VAL A 501 24.19 23.77 -17.29
N GLY A 502 24.79 24.32 -18.34
CA GLY A 502 26.24 24.54 -18.44
C GLY A 502 27.05 23.31 -18.84
N GLY A 503 26.43 22.36 -19.53
CA GLY A 503 27.14 21.26 -20.20
C GLY A 503 27.66 21.67 -21.58
N ASP A 504 28.67 20.95 -22.07
CA ASP A 504 29.20 21.15 -23.41
C ASP A 504 28.50 20.21 -24.42
N LEU A 505 28.01 20.75 -25.54
CA LEU A 505 27.27 19.98 -26.54
C LEU A 505 28.12 18.84 -27.14
N ALA A 506 29.41 19.09 -27.38
CA ALA A 506 30.31 18.06 -27.92
C ALA A 506 30.48 16.89 -26.96
N THR A 507 30.51 17.17 -25.65
CA THR A 507 30.62 16.15 -24.59
C THR A 507 29.41 15.21 -24.62
N ILE A 508 28.18 15.74 -24.57
CA ILE A 508 26.99 14.88 -24.57
C ILE A 508 26.83 14.13 -25.90
N GLN A 509 27.25 14.72 -27.03
CA GLN A 509 27.18 14.10 -28.35
C GLN A 509 28.22 13.00 -28.55
N SER A 510 29.38 13.09 -27.92
CA SER A 510 30.44 12.08 -27.94
C SER A 510 30.30 11.00 -26.87
N GLY A 511 29.29 11.11 -26.00
CA GLY A 511 29.06 10.14 -24.95
C GLY A 511 28.87 8.70 -25.48
N VAL A 512 29.33 7.73 -24.70
CA VAL A 512 29.23 6.30 -25.01
C VAL A 512 28.24 5.62 -24.07
N LYS A 513 27.68 4.49 -24.50
CA LYS A 513 26.79 3.69 -23.68
C LYS A 513 27.57 3.02 -22.55
N ASN A 514 26.99 3.03 -21.34
CA ASN A 514 27.47 2.15 -20.29
C ASN A 514 27.01 0.71 -20.54
N ILE A 515 27.48 -0.26 -19.75
CA ILE A 515 27.17 -1.69 -19.97
C ILE A 515 25.66 -1.98 -19.91
N GLY A 516 24.90 -1.27 -19.08
CA GLY A 516 23.46 -1.40 -18.99
C GLY A 516 22.73 -0.83 -20.20
N SER A 517 23.12 0.37 -20.68
CA SER A 517 22.59 0.98 -21.90
C SER A 517 22.91 0.16 -23.14
N GLU A 518 24.12 -0.41 -23.22
CA GLU A 518 24.52 -1.28 -24.33
C GLU A 518 23.70 -2.57 -24.34
N ALA A 519 23.55 -3.21 -23.19
CA ALA A 519 22.76 -4.44 -23.05
C ALA A 519 21.28 -4.20 -23.39
N LEU A 520 20.69 -3.09 -22.91
CA LEU A 520 19.31 -2.71 -23.22
C LEU A 520 19.13 -2.47 -24.73
N SER A 521 20.01 -1.68 -25.34
CA SER A 521 20.01 -1.42 -26.78
C SER A 521 20.11 -2.71 -27.59
N ALA A 522 21.10 -3.56 -27.31
CA ALA A 522 21.30 -4.83 -27.98
C ALA A 522 20.06 -5.74 -27.88
N TYR A 523 19.44 -5.80 -26.70
CA TYR A 523 18.22 -6.57 -26.48
C TYR A 523 17.05 -6.05 -27.34
N LEU A 524 16.78 -4.74 -27.32
CA LEU A 524 15.68 -4.13 -28.06
C LEU A 524 15.87 -4.29 -29.58
N PHE A 525 17.06 -4.07 -30.11
CA PHE A 525 17.35 -4.30 -31.53
C PHE A 525 17.23 -5.77 -31.93
N GLN A 526 17.65 -6.69 -31.07
CA GLN A 526 17.50 -8.12 -31.31
C GLN A 526 16.01 -8.49 -31.37
N ARG A 527 15.19 -8.03 -30.41
CA ARG A 527 13.75 -8.28 -30.44
C ARG A 527 13.07 -7.63 -31.65
N ALA A 528 13.43 -6.40 -32.00
CA ALA A 528 12.91 -5.69 -33.16
C ALA A 528 13.22 -6.36 -34.51
N SER A 529 14.11 -7.34 -34.53
CA SER A 529 14.54 -8.07 -35.76
C SER A 529 13.85 -9.43 -35.92
N HIS A 530 12.91 -9.78 -35.06
CA HIS A 530 12.10 -10.98 -35.19
C HIS A 530 10.88 -10.74 -36.08
N ASP A 531 10.38 -11.80 -36.69
CA ASP A 531 9.12 -11.76 -37.45
C ASP A 531 7.97 -11.42 -36.50
N ASN A 532 7.20 -10.38 -36.83
CA ASN A 532 6.09 -9.89 -36.05
C ASN A 532 6.45 -9.66 -34.56
N PRO A 533 7.32 -8.67 -34.22
CA PRO A 533 7.87 -8.50 -32.88
C PRO A 533 6.85 -7.85 -31.91
N TYR A 534 5.75 -8.55 -31.66
CA TYR A 534 4.66 -8.09 -30.79
C TYR A 534 5.08 -7.94 -29.34
N ASP A 535 6.04 -8.71 -28.91
CA ASP A 535 6.57 -8.68 -27.55
C ASP A 535 7.27 -7.36 -27.19
N LEU A 536 7.68 -6.55 -28.18
CA LEU A 536 8.17 -5.20 -27.95
C LEU A 536 7.14 -4.26 -27.32
N ILE A 537 5.85 -4.59 -27.38
CA ILE A 537 4.82 -3.90 -26.60
C ILE A 537 5.17 -3.92 -25.12
N GLY A 538 5.74 -5.03 -24.62
CA GLY A 538 6.21 -5.11 -23.24
C GLY A 538 7.38 -4.16 -22.93
N ALA A 539 8.27 -3.92 -23.88
CA ALA A 539 9.35 -2.94 -23.75
C ALA A 539 8.80 -1.50 -23.74
N MET A 540 7.89 -1.20 -24.66
CA MET A 540 7.21 0.10 -24.72
C MET A 540 6.43 0.38 -23.43
N TRP A 541 5.74 -0.63 -22.85
CA TRP A 541 5.03 -0.49 -21.59
C TRP A 541 5.92 0.02 -20.45
N ILE A 542 7.16 -0.44 -20.38
CA ILE A 542 8.12 0.00 -19.36
C ILE A 542 8.66 1.40 -19.67
N ILE A 543 9.07 1.65 -20.90
CA ILE A 543 9.74 2.91 -21.29
C ILE A 543 8.75 4.07 -21.30
N GLU A 544 7.61 3.92 -21.97
CA GLU A 544 6.55 4.95 -22.00
C GLU A 544 5.91 5.13 -20.61
N GLY A 545 5.74 4.00 -19.88
CA GLY A 545 5.26 4.06 -18.49
C GLY A 545 6.16 4.90 -17.59
N LEU A 546 7.48 4.90 -17.81
CA LEU A 546 8.42 5.72 -17.05
C LEU A 546 8.23 7.21 -17.39
N GLY A 547 8.15 7.55 -18.66
CA GLY A 547 7.88 8.91 -19.12
C GLY A 547 6.56 9.45 -18.58
N CYS A 548 5.47 8.73 -18.80
CA CYS A 548 4.13 9.13 -18.36
C CYS A 548 3.98 9.29 -16.84
N ARG A 549 4.58 8.39 -16.04
CA ARG A 549 4.31 8.31 -14.59
C ARG A 549 5.36 8.97 -13.71
N MET A 550 6.63 8.98 -14.14
CA MET A 550 7.74 9.39 -13.29
C MET A 550 8.46 10.66 -13.77
N ALA A 551 8.49 10.91 -15.10
CA ALA A 551 9.34 11.95 -15.64
C ALA A 551 8.98 13.36 -15.11
N ARG A 552 7.69 13.73 -15.07
CA ARG A 552 7.26 15.01 -14.48
C ARG A 552 7.65 15.13 -13.02
N TYR A 553 7.38 14.11 -12.23
CA TYR A 553 7.69 14.11 -10.81
C TYR A 553 9.20 14.31 -10.55
N TRP A 554 10.04 13.60 -11.30
CA TRP A 554 11.49 13.80 -11.23
C TRP A 554 11.92 15.17 -11.75
N GLY A 555 11.33 15.65 -12.85
CA GLY A 555 11.60 16.96 -13.39
C GLY A 555 11.34 18.09 -12.39
N GLU A 556 10.20 18.04 -11.70
CA GLU A 556 9.85 18.99 -10.62
C GLU A 556 10.82 18.90 -9.45
N MET A 557 11.15 17.67 -8.99
CA MET A 557 12.11 17.48 -7.91
C MET A 557 13.50 18.01 -8.26
N ILE A 558 14.01 17.72 -9.47
CA ILE A 558 15.32 18.19 -9.96
C ILE A 558 15.31 19.71 -10.06
N ARG A 559 14.26 20.29 -10.68
CA ARG A 559 14.09 21.74 -10.79
C ARG A 559 14.16 22.43 -9.43
N ASP A 560 13.41 21.92 -8.47
CA ASP A 560 13.28 22.55 -7.15
C ASP A 560 14.54 22.35 -6.30
N GLN A 561 15.20 21.18 -6.36
CA GLN A 561 16.44 20.92 -5.61
C GLN A 561 17.63 21.71 -6.15
N LEU A 562 17.71 21.88 -7.48
CA LEU A 562 18.84 22.56 -8.13
C LEU A 562 18.55 24.02 -8.49
N ALA A 563 17.36 24.53 -8.12
CA ALA A 563 16.90 25.88 -8.45
C ALA A 563 16.97 26.19 -9.96
N LEU A 564 16.53 25.22 -10.79
CA LEU A 564 16.52 25.34 -12.26
C LEU A 564 15.20 25.95 -12.76
N SER A 565 15.18 26.38 -14.03
CA SER A 565 13.98 26.81 -14.73
C SER A 565 13.26 25.60 -15.39
N ASP A 566 11.99 25.77 -15.76
CA ASP A 566 11.23 24.75 -16.51
C ASP A 566 11.89 24.39 -17.85
N ASP A 567 12.51 25.35 -18.53
CA ASP A 567 13.23 25.10 -19.78
C ASP A 567 14.43 24.17 -19.60
N GLN A 568 15.07 24.18 -18.42
CA GLN A 568 16.24 23.35 -18.12
C GLN A 568 15.89 21.91 -17.79
N VAL A 569 14.62 21.61 -17.50
CA VAL A 569 14.08 20.28 -17.23
C VAL A 569 13.00 19.86 -18.24
N SER A 570 12.90 20.59 -19.36
CA SER A 570 11.80 20.47 -20.32
C SER A 570 11.70 19.10 -20.98
N PHE A 571 12.78 18.34 -21.07
CA PHE A 571 12.75 16.94 -21.55
C PHE A 571 11.85 16.05 -20.67
N LEU A 572 12.03 16.13 -19.36
CA LEU A 572 11.24 15.34 -18.40
C LEU A 572 9.78 15.81 -18.36
N MET A 573 9.54 17.12 -18.48
CA MET A 573 8.17 17.67 -18.51
C MET A 573 7.44 17.27 -19.79
N TYR A 574 8.10 17.35 -20.97
CA TYR A 574 7.52 17.03 -22.27
C TYR A 574 7.09 15.56 -22.36
N HIS A 575 7.91 14.60 -21.89
CA HIS A 575 7.61 13.19 -21.97
C HIS A 575 6.40 12.80 -21.12
N SER A 576 6.13 13.49 -20.02
CA SER A 576 4.90 13.25 -19.26
C SER A 576 3.62 13.54 -20.05
N ASP A 577 3.64 14.57 -20.92
CA ASP A 577 2.46 15.00 -21.68
C ASP A 577 2.30 14.25 -23.02
N SER A 578 3.42 13.82 -23.63
CA SER A 578 3.42 13.06 -24.89
C SER A 578 3.09 11.58 -24.71
N ASP A 579 3.61 10.99 -23.63
CA ASP A 579 3.55 9.55 -23.39
C ASP A 579 2.16 9.07 -22.96
N GLU A 580 1.27 9.96 -22.48
CA GLU A 580 -0.14 9.63 -22.24
C GLU A 580 -0.82 9.15 -23.54
N LYS A 581 -0.56 9.81 -24.67
CA LYS A 581 -1.07 9.40 -25.99
C LYS A 581 -0.43 8.12 -26.52
N HIS A 582 0.85 7.90 -26.19
CA HIS A 582 1.55 6.66 -26.54
C HIS A 582 0.99 5.49 -25.75
N PHE A 583 0.68 5.71 -24.48
CA PHE A 583 0.09 4.69 -23.60
C PHE A 583 -1.33 4.30 -24.04
N GLU A 584 -2.18 5.25 -24.47
CA GLU A 584 -3.49 4.96 -25.06
C GLU A 584 -3.37 4.06 -26.32
N ARG A 585 -2.33 4.28 -27.15
CA ARG A 585 -2.06 3.42 -28.31
C ARG A 585 -1.66 2.01 -27.91
N LEU A 586 -0.93 1.85 -26.81
CA LEU A 586 -0.57 0.52 -26.28
C LEU A 586 -1.81 -0.25 -25.81
N GLU A 587 -2.77 0.43 -25.18
CA GLU A 587 -4.04 -0.18 -24.79
C GLU A 587 -4.82 -0.71 -26.00
N MET A 588 -4.87 0.04 -27.11
CA MET A 588 -5.51 -0.42 -28.35
C MET A 588 -4.83 -1.68 -28.92
N VAL A 589 -3.50 -1.77 -28.80
CA VAL A 589 -2.74 -2.95 -29.30
C VAL A 589 -2.99 -4.17 -28.39
N VAL A 590 -3.11 -3.99 -27.10
CA VAL A 590 -3.45 -5.05 -26.14
C VAL A 590 -4.85 -5.62 -26.41
N GLN A 591 -5.77 -4.82 -26.97
CA GLN A 591 -7.12 -5.25 -27.35
C GLN A 591 -7.17 -5.94 -28.73
N HIS A 592 -6.05 -6.05 -29.44
CA HIS A 592 -6.04 -6.59 -30.79
C HIS A 592 -6.37 -8.11 -30.82
N PRO A 593 -7.19 -8.60 -31.80
CA PRO A 593 -7.62 -9.99 -31.88
C PRO A 593 -6.52 -11.04 -32.03
N MET A 594 -5.30 -10.62 -32.39
CA MET A 594 -4.15 -11.52 -32.53
C MET A 594 -3.53 -11.95 -31.19
N LEU A 595 -3.94 -11.37 -30.08
CA LEU A 595 -3.36 -11.67 -28.78
C LEU A 595 -3.74 -13.08 -28.32
N THR A 596 -2.76 -13.98 -28.37
CA THR A 596 -2.86 -15.32 -27.78
C THR A 596 -2.17 -15.37 -26.43
N ALA A 597 -2.44 -16.38 -25.62
CA ALA A 597 -1.77 -16.58 -24.33
C ALA A 597 -0.23 -16.70 -24.48
N GLU A 598 0.24 -17.29 -25.59
CA GLU A 598 1.68 -17.41 -25.89
C GLU A 598 2.29 -16.04 -26.21
N ILE A 599 1.63 -15.21 -27.02
CA ILE A 599 2.07 -13.84 -27.33
C ILE A 599 2.06 -13.01 -26.05
N ALA A 600 1.01 -13.09 -25.23
CA ALA A 600 0.92 -12.41 -23.95
C ALA A 600 2.09 -12.76 -23.02
N ALA A 601 2.43 -14.05 -22.90
CA ALA A 601 3.57 -14.50 -22.09
C ALA A 601 4.91 -13.92 -22.59
N THR A 602 5.09 -13.79 -23.92
CA THR A 602 6.31 -13.18 -24.49
C THR A 602 6.36 -11.67 -24.26
N ILE A 603 5.23 -10.96 -24.30
CA ILE A 603 5.12 -9.54 -23.98
C ILE A 603 5.55 -9.30 -22.51
N VAL A 604 5.01 -10.10 -21.57
CA VAL A 604 5.37 -10.00 -20.14
C VAL A 604 6.85 -10.29 -19.91
N LYS A 605 7.40 -11.32 -20.59
CA LYS A 605 8.83 -11.63 -20.49
C LYS A 605 9.69 -10.47 -21.00
N THR A 606 9.32 -9.85 -22.12
CA THR A 606 10.04 -8.69 -22.66
C THR A 606 9.94 -7.49 -21.76
N ALA A 607 8.77 -7.23 -21.15
CA ALA A 607 8.60 -6.18 -20.13
C ALA A 607 9.53 -6.41 -18.92
N LYS A 608 9.55 -7.62 -18.36
CA LYS A 608 10.45 -7.97 -17.24
C LYS A 608 11.93 -7.78 -17.60
N THR A 609 12.33 -8.18 -18.80
CA THR A 609 13.72 -8.04 -19.25
C THR A 609 14.08 -6.59 -19.45
N THR A 610 13.23 -5.81 -20.12
CA THR A 610 13.43 -4.37 -20.32
C THR A 610 13.52 -3.62 -18.99
N ALA A 611 12.62 -3.89 -18.06
CA ALA A 611 12.64 -3.32 -16.72
C ALA A 611 13.99 -3.58 -16.02
N ARG A 612 14.49 -4.82 -16.08
CA ARG A 612 15.75 -5.19 -15.44
C ARG A 612 16.96 -4.49 -16.10
N LEU A 613 16.98 -4.43 -17.42
CA LEU A 613 18.07 -3.78 -18.17
C LEU A 613 18.03 -2.25 -18.01
N TYR A 614 16.83 -1.68 -17.88
CA TYR A 614 16.68 -0.26 -17.59
C TYR A 614 17.22 0.11 -16.20
N LEU A 615 16.97 -0.71 -15.19
CA LEU A 615 17.58 -0.54 -13.87
C LEU A 615 19.11 -0.61 -13.95
N LEU A 616 19.65 -1.60 -14.65
CA LEU A 616 21.09 -1.76 -14.84
C LEU A 616 21.72 -0.54 -15.51
N GLN A 617 21.06 0.05 -16.52
CA GLN A 617 21.52 1.28 -17.16
C GLN A 617 21.68 2.45 -16.16
N LEU A 618 20.77 2.57 -15.19
CA LEU A 618 20.82 3.63 -14.19
C LEU A 618 21.75 3.26 -13.00
N GLU A 619 21.89 1.97 -12.68
CA GLU A 619 22.84 1.47 -11.67
C GLU A 619 24.29 1.70 -12.10
N GLU A 620 24.59 1.64 -13.40
CA GLU A 620 25.92 1.74 -14.01
C GLU A 620 26.27 3.15 -14.50
N LEU A 621 25.60 4.18 -13.97
CA LEU A 621 25.96 5.56 -14.30
C LEU A 621 27.43 5.86 -13.95
N GLY A 622 28.20 6.31 -14.94
CA GLY A 622 29.64 6.57 -14.79
C GLY A 622 30.55 5.36 -15.04
N ASN A 623 29.99 4.17 -15.24
CA ASN A 623 30.74 2.97 -15.61
C ASN A 623 30.62 2.73 -17.14
N VAL A 624 31.59 3.31 -17.90
CA VAL A 624 31.56 3.35 -19.37
C VAL A 624 32.66 2.49 -19.95
#